data_526a427d7460058493c4972688ece661
#
_entry.id   526a427d7460058493c4972688ece661
#
_cell.length_a   1.000
_cell.length_b   1.000
_cell.length_c   1.000
_cell.angle_alpha   90.00
_cell.angle_beta   90.00
_cell.angle_gamma   90.00
#
_symmetry.space_group_name_H-M   'P 1'
#
loop_
_entity.id
_entity.type
_entity.pdbx_description
1 polymer ?
#
loop_
_entity_poly.entity_id
_entity_poly.type
_entity_poly.pdbx_seq_one_letter_code
_entity_poly.pdbx_strand_id
1 'polypeptide(L)'
;MNDLVRRALAADPTIDITTTGRRSGQQRRIEIWMLDVDGRFFITGTPGRRDWLANLRADAQLIVHLKGDDRADLPARAWEVTEESIRRSVIEHLAATWYRGQTSVEDLVARAPMVEVTFGA
;
A
#
# COMPACT_ATOMS: atom_id res chain seq x y z
N MET A 1 -12.72 5.27 11.02
CA MET A 1 -11.32 5.18 10.59
C MET A 1 -11.18 5.14 9.08
N ASN A 2 -11.92 4.27 8.40
CA ASN A 2 -11.85 4.20 6.93
C ASN A 2 -12.23 5.52 6.25
N ASP A 3 -13.24 6.21 6.78
CA ASP A 3 -13.63 7.52 6.22
C ASP A 3 -12.51 8.56 6.35
N LEU A 4 -11.79 8.56 7.46
CA LEU A 4 -10.62 9.43 7.63
C LEU A 4 -9.56 9.13 6.59
N VAL A 5 -9.23 7.85 6.39
CA VAL A 5 -8.24 7.41 5.41
C VAL A 5 -8.69 7.78 4.00
N ARG A 6 -9.95 7.52 3.65
CA ARG A 6 -10.48 7.85 2.31
C ARG A 6 -10.40 9.35 2.03
N ARG A 7 -10.75 10.17 3.01
CA ARG A 7 -10.66 11.63 2.86
C ARG A 7 -9.21 12.08 2.65
N ALA A 8 -8.29 11.52 3.43
CA ALA A 8 -6.88 11.87 3.31
C ALA A 8 -6.33 11.47 1.93
N LEU A 9 -6.62 10.26 1.46
CA LEU A 9 -6.15 9.77 0.17
C LEU A 9 -6.78 10.49 -1.02
N ALA A 10 -8.01 10.98 -0.87
CA ALA A 10 -8.65 11.79 -1.91
C ALA A 10 -7.90 13.11 -2.14
N ALA A 11 -7.29 13.66 -1.09
CA ALA A 11 -6.50 14.88 -1.20
C ALA A 11 -5.09 14.59 -1.73
N ASP A 12 -4.44 13.53 -1.21
CA ASP A 12 -3.07 13.16 -1.60
C ASP A 12 -2.84 11.68 -1.23
N PRO A 13 -2.41 10.82 -2.19
CA PRO A 13 -2.13 9.42 -1.89
C PRO A 13 -0.85 9.21 -1.08
N THR A 14 -0.04 10.25 -0.87
CA THR A 14 1.25 10.16 -0.20
C THR A 14 1.09 9.99 1.30
N ILE A 15 1.62 8.91 1.82
CA ILE A 15 1.65 8.60 3.25
C ILE A 15 3.06 8.17 3.64
N ASP A 16 3.29 7.99 4.94
CA ASP A 16 4.40 7.17 5.40
C ASP A 16 3.87 5.86 5.96
N ILE A 17 4.68 4.82 5.90
CA ILE A 17 4.44 3.57 6.63
C ILE A 17 5.65 3.24 7.47
N THR A 18 5.40 2.64 8.63
CA THR A 18 6.44 2.04 9.46
C THR A 18 6.24 0.54 9.50
N THR A 19 7.25 -0.20 9.05
CA THR A 19 7.29 -1.66 9.11
C THR A 19 8.40 -2.11 10.04
N THR A 20 8.36 -3.38 10.47
CA THR A 20 9.43 -3.95 11.28
C THR A 20 10.46 -4.63 10.37
N GLY A 21 11.70 -4.25 10.49
CA GLY A 21 12.80 -4.84 9.72
C GLY A 21 12.90 -6.34 10.00
N ARG A 22 12.80 -7.16 8.96
CA ARG A 22 12.76 -8.63 9.08
C ARG A 22 14.03 -9.26 9.65
N ARG A 23 15.14 -8.53 9.56
CA ARG A 23 16.45 -9.02 10.06
C ARG A 23 16.85 -8.37 11.37
N SER A 24 16.67 -7.05 11.48
CA SER A 24 17.12 -6.27 12.63
C SER A 24 16.06 -6.14 13.72
N GLY A 25 14.78 -6.31 13.40
CA GLY A 25 13.67 -5.97 14.30
C GLY A 25 13.46 -4.48 14.47
N GLN A 26 14.25 -3.65 13.80
CA GLN A 26 14.15 -2.19 13.93
C GLN A 26 12.99 -1.64 13.09
N GLN A 27 12.41 -0.56 13.57
CA GLN A 27 11.35 0.15 12.85
C GLN A 27 11.94 0.82 11.62
N ARG A 28 11.24 0.67 10.48
CA ARG A 28 11.63 1.28 9.20
C ARG A 28 10.48 2.12 8.69
N ARG A 29 10.70 3.43 8.58
CA ARG A 29 9.69 4.37 8.10
C ARG A 29 10.07 4.86 6.71
N ILE A 30 9.12 4.78 5.77
CA ILE A 30 9.31 5.22 4.38
C ILE A 30 8.09 5.99 3.91
N GLU A 31 8.30 6.87 2.93
CA GLU A 31 7.21 7.52 2.20
C GLU A 31 6.78 6.64 1.03
N ILE A 32 5.47 6.51 0.84
CA ILE A 32 4.90 5.66 -0.19
C ILE A 32 3.49 6.15 -0.52
N TRP A 33 2.93 5.73 -1.66
CA TRP A 33 1.54 5.98 -1.98
C TRP A 33 0.65 4.82 -1.52
N MET A 34 -0.54 5.16 -1.02
CA MET A 34 -1.59 4.19 -0.76
C MET A 34 -2.80 4.53 -1.63
N LEU A 35 -3.37 3.51 -2.26
CA LEU A 35 -4.47 3.66 -3.19
C LEU A 35 -5.79 3.28 -2.53
N ASP A 36 -6.81 4.12 -2.72
CA ASP A 36 -8.19 3.80 -2.38
C ASP A 36 -8.86 3.25 -3.64
N VAL A 37 -9.16 1.96 -3.63
CA VAL A 37 -9.83 1.27 -4.74
C VAL A 37 -11.21 0.86 -4.25
N ASP A 38 -12.17 1.73 -4.45
CA ASP A 38 -13.57 1.52 -4.06
C ASP A 38 -13.74 1.15 -2.59
N GLY A 39 -12.99 1.82 -1.71
CA GLY A 39 -13.06 1.63 -0.27
C GLY A 39 -12.13 0.56 0.27
N ARG A 40 -11.36 -0.11 -0.57
CA ARG A 40 -10.28 -1.02 -0.17
C ARG A 40 -8.93 -0.33 -0.42
N PHE A 41 -7.98 -0.56 0.46
CA PHE A 41 -6.71 0.18 0.43
C PHE A 41 -5.57 -0.74 0.03
N PHE A 42 -4.74 -0.27 -0.90
CA PHE A 42 -3.63 -1.05 -1.44
C PHE A 42 -2.36 -0.22 -1.51
N ILE A 43 -1.22 -0.87 -1.29
CA ILE A 43 0.09 -0.33 -1.58
C ILE A 43 0.69 -1.18 -2.69
N THR A 44 1.20 -0.53 -3.73
CA THR A 44 1.79 -1.22 -4.87
C THR A 44 3.00 -0.43 -5.39
N GLY A 45 3.62 -0.90 -6.44
CA GLY A 45 4.76 -0.26 -7.08
C GLY A 45 4.98 -0.85 -8.47
N THR A 46 5.98 -0.33 -9.17
CA THR A 46 6.46 -0.97 -10.39
C THR A 46 7.16 -2.27 -10.04
N PRO A 47 7.29 -3.22 -11.01
CA PRO A 47 7.98 -4.48 -10.74
C PRO A 47 9.38 -4.28 -10.18
N GLY A 48 9.76 -5.12 -9.22
CA GLY A 48 11.06 -5.08 -8.56
C GLY A 48 10.95 -5.38 -7.07
N ARG A 49 12.10 -5.65 -6.47
CA ARG A 49 12.18 -6.00 -5.05
C ARG A 49 11.91 -4.76 -4.18
N ARG A 50 11.23 -4.99 -3.07
CA ARG A 50 10.92 -3.96 -2.07
C ARG A 50 11.17 -4.50 -0.67
N ASP A 51 11.93 -3.77 0.13
CA ASP A 51 12.15 -4.14 1.53
C ASP A 51 10.86 -4.11 2.32
N TRP A 52 10.00 -3.14 2.06
CA TRP A 52 8.71 -3.05 2.78
C TRP A 52 7.84 -4.29 2.55
N LEU A 53 7.86 -4.87 1.35
CA LEU A 53 7.10 -6.09 1.07
C LEU A 53 7.68 -7.28 1.83
N ALA A 54 9.00 -7.45 1.78
CA ALA A 54 9.67 -8.54 2.51
C ALA A 54 9.46 -8.40 4.02
N ASN A 55 9.49 -7.19 4.54
CA ASN A 55 9.22 -6.93 5.96
C ASN A 55 7.78 -7.30 6.32
N LEU A 56 6.81 -6.95 5.49
CA LEU A 56 5.39 -7.27 5.73
C LEU A 56 5.08 -8.76 5.58
N ARG A 57 5.81 -9.47 4.72
CA ARG A 57 5.71 -10.94 4.67
C ARG A 57 6.15 -11.58 5.97
N ALA A 58 7.17 -11.02 6.62
CA ALA A 58 7.69 -11.54 7.88
C ALA A 58 6.81 -11.09 9.06
N ASP A 59 6.29 -9.87 9.05
CA ASP A 59 5.42 -9.32 10.08
C ASP A 59 4.39 -8.42 9.41
N ALA A 60 3.15 -8.85 9.40
CA ALA A 60 2.05 -8.17 8.69
C ALA A 60 1.61 -6.86 9.36
N GLN A 61 2.12 -6.54 10.54
CA GLN A 61 1.75 -5.32 11.25
C GLN A 61 2.53 -4.13 10.71
N LEU A 62 1.84 -3.00 10.56
CA LEU A 62 2.46 -1.74 10.19
C LEU A 62 1.72 -0.58 10.85
N ILE A 63 2.32 0.59 10.79
CA ILE A 63 1.65 1.84 11.13
C ILE A 63 1.55 2.66 9.86
N VAL A 64 0.34 3.13 9.55
CA VAL A 64 0.10 4.08 8.47
C VAL A 64 0.08 5.48 9.05
N HIS A 65 0.94 6.36 8.53
CA HIS A 65 1.02 7.75 8.96
C HIS A 65 0.37 8.66 7.91
N LEU A 66 -0.78 9.21 8.23
CA LEU A 66 -1.42 10.24 7.41
C LEU A 66 -0.71 11.56 7.69
N LYS A 67 -0.29 12.28 6.64
CA LYS A 67 0.59 13.44 6.77
C LYS A 67 -0.05 14.79 6.44
N GLY A 68 -1.22 14.78 5.82
CA GLY A 68 -1.91 16.01 5.44
C GLY A 68 -2.64 16.69 6.62
N ASP A 69 -3.75 17.32 6.30
CA ASP A 69 -4.56 18.02 7.31
C ASP A 69 -5.14 17.06 8.35
N ASP A 70 -5.39 15.82 7.96
CA ASP A 70 -5.92 14.77 8.82
C ASP A 70 -4.81 13.90 9.41
N ARG A 71 -3.82 14.50 10.04
CA ARG A 71 -2.66 13.76 10.60
C ARG A 71 -3.10 12.71 11.60
N ALA A 72 -2.59 11.49 11.41
CA ALA A 72 -2.86 10.36 12.31
C ALA A 72 -1.84 9.26 12.12
N ASP A 73 -1.55 8.52 13.18
CA ASP A 73 -0.73 7.32 13.17
C ASP A 73 -1.66 6.13 13.45
N LEU A 74 -1.91 5.32 12.43
CA LEU A 74 -2.96 4.31 12.46
C LEU A 74 -2.35 2.92 12.39
N PRO A 75 -2.49 2.11 13.47
CA PRO A 75 -2.12 0.70 13.39
C PRO A 75 -2.93 -0.01 12.31
N ALA A 76 -2.25 -0.87 11.55
CA ALA A 76 -2.85 -1.56 10.42
C ALA A 76 -2.21 -2.93 10.24
N ARG A 77 -2.81 -3.73 9.36
CA ARG A 77 -2.24 -4.99 8.92
C ARG A 77 -2.27 -5.02 7.40
N ALA A 78 -1.31 -5.74 6.82
CA ALA A 78 -1.20 -5.84 5.38
C ALA A 78 -1.04 -7.30 4.95
N TRP A 79 -1.70 -7.64 3.85
CA TRP A 79 -1.61 -8.96 3.23
C TRP A 79 -1.14 -8.82 1.79
N GLU A 80 -0.21 -9.68 1.39
CA GLU A 80 0.20 -9.71 -0.01
C GLU A 80 -0.97 -10.17 -0.88
N VAL A 81 -1.22 -9.44 -1.96
CA VAL A 81 -2.27 -9.76 -2.92
C VAL A 81 -1.69 -10.68 -3.98
N THR A 82 -2.17 -11.93 -4.00
CA THR A 82 -1.70 -12.95 -4.95
C THR A 82 -2.76 -13.34 -5.98
N GLU A 83 -4.03 -13.06 -5.71
CA GLU A 83 -5.12 -13.39 -6.64
C GLU A 83 -5.12 -12.45 -7.84
N GLU A 84 -5.05 -13.02 -9.05
CA GLU A 84 -4.93 -12.24 -10.28
C GLU A 84 -6.08 -11.27 -10.48
N SER A 85 -7.32 -11.70 -10.21
CA SER A 85 -8.50 -10.85 -10.42
C SER A 85 -8.47 -9.59 -9.55
N ILE A 86 -8.01 -9.71 -8.31
CA ILE A 86 -7.86 -8.55 -7.42
C ILE A 86 -6.72 -7.67 -7.89
N ARG A 87 -5.58 -8.25 -8.23
CA ARG A 87 -4.43 -7.52 -8.74
C ARG A 87 -4.81 -6.72 -9.98
N ARG A 88 -5.54 -7.34 -10.91
CA ARG A 88 -6.01 -6.69 -12.14
C ARG A 88 -6.97 -5.53 -11.83
N SER A 89 -7.91 -5.73 -10.92
CA SER A 89 -8.86 -4.67 -10.57
C SER A 89 -8.15 -3.45 -9.96
N VAL A 90 -7.10 -3.66 -9.17
CA VAL A 90 -6.30 -2.57 -8.62
C VAL A 90 -5.53 -1.83 -9.72
N ILE A 91 -4.84 -2.57 -10.58
CA ILE A 91 -4.01 -1.98 -11.64
C ILE A 91 -4.87 -1.23 -12.67
N GLU A 92 -6.07 -1.70 -12.97
CA GLU A 92 -6.97 -1.04 -13.93
C GLU A 92 -7.78 0.11 -13.33
N HIS A 93 -7.75 0.28 -12.01
CA HIS A 93 -8.47 1.37 -11.36
C HIS A 93 -7.82 2.74 -11.64
N LEU A 94 -8.62 3.80 -11.62
CA LEU A 94 -8.11 5.18 -11.82
C LEU A 94 -6.98 5.53 -10.86
N ALA A 95 -7.04 5.06 -9.62
CA ALA A 95 -6.00 5.33 -8.63
C ALA A 95 -4.62 4.82 -9.05
N ALA A 96 -4.54 3.86 -9.95
CA ALA A 96 -3.29 3.27 -10.41
C ALA A 96 -2.79 3.86 -11.74
N THR A 97 -3.35 4.98 -12.19
CA THR A 97 -3.04 5.57 -13.51
C THR A 97 -1.54 5.80 -13.70
N TRP A 98 -0.86 6.35 -12.68
CA TRP A 98 0.57 6.63 -12.80
C TRP A 98 1.37 5.34 -13.09
N TYR A 99 1.02 4.25 -12.42
CA TYR A 99 1.73 2.97 -12.59
C TYR A 99 1.57 2.42 -14.01
N ARG A 100 0.37 2.55 -14.60
CA ARG A 100 0.11 2.14 -15.98
C ARG A 100 0.91 2.96 -17.00
N GLY A 101 1.37 4.14 -16.63
CA GLY A 101 2.25 4.94 -17.45
C GLY A 101 3.70 4.47 -17.45
N GLN A 102 4.08 3.57 -16.55
CA GLN A 102 5.45 3.12 -16.38
C GLN A 102 5.75 1.83 -17.13
N THR A 103 4.78 0.92 -17.19
CA THR A 103 4.91 -0.37 -17.87
C THR A 103 3.51 -0.90 -18.20
N SER A 104 3.44 -2.05 -18.88
CA SER A 104 2.15 -2.60 -19.32
C SER A 104 1.30 -3.07 -18.15
N VAL A 105 -0.02 -3.10 -18.36
CA VAL A 105 -0.97 -3.66 -17.39
C VAL A 105 -0.61 -5.11 -17.07
N GLU A 106 -0.28 -5.91 -18.09
CA GLU A 106 0.05 -7.32 -17.88
C GLU A 106 1.31 -7.50 -17.03
N ASP A 107 2.32 -6.65 -17.24
CA ASP A 107 3.53 -6.68 -16.42
C ASP A 107 3.23 -6.32 -14.96
N LEU A 108 2.41 -5.28 -14.74
CA LEU A 108 2.01 -4.87 -13.40
C LEU A 108 1.19 -5.95 -12.69
N VAL A 109 0.22 -6.54 -13.38
CA VAL A 109 -0.61 -7.61 -12.80
C VAL A 109 0.26 -8.80 -12.40
N ALA A 110 1.22 -9.18 -13.25
CA ALA A 110 2.05 -10.35 -13.01
C ALA A 110 3.12 -10.10 -11.93
N ARG A 111 3.71 -8.91 -11.87
CA ARG A 111 4.98 -8.72 -11.13
C ARG A 111 5.02 -7.53 -10.17
N ALA A 112 4.04 -6.64 -10.15
CA ALA A 112 4.05 -5.51 -9.22
C ALA A 112 4.00 -6.02 -7.77
N PRO A 113 4.79 -5.45 -6.85
CA PRO A 113 4.59 -5.71 -5.43
C PRO A 113 3.21 -5.16 -5.05
N MET A 114 2.44 -5.89 -4.24
CA MET A 114 1.11 -5.42 -3.87
C MET A 114 0.66 -6.03 -2.55
N VAL A 115 0.21 -5.18 -1.65
CA VAL A 115 -0.46 -5.59 -0.41
C VAL A 115 -1.79 -4.88 -0.28
N GLU A 116 -2.74 -5.52 0.36
CA GLU A 116 -3.96 -4.87 0.84
C GLU A 116 -3.77 -4.49 2.30
N VAL A 117 -4.18 -3.28 2.66
CA VAL A 117 -4.05 -2.74 4.01
C VAL A 117 -5.42 -2.65 4.65
N THR A 118 -5.55 -3.18 5.88
CA THR A 118 -6.78 -3.08 6.66
C THR A 118 -6.50 -2.40 7.98
N PHE A 119 -7.50 -1.64 8.46
CA PHE A 119 -7.46 -0.90 9.72
C PHE A 119 -8.46 -1.47 10.71
N GLY A 120 -8.24 -1.16 11.97
CA GLY A 120 -9.14 -1.56 13.03
C GLY A 120 -8.70 -2.82 13.75
N ALA A 121 -9.57 -3.30 14.56
CA ALA A 121 -9.30 -4.45 15.42
C ALA A 121 -9.31 -5.76 14.63
#